data_b501d1f59d69edb4caad2e891531c375
#
_entry.id   b501d1f59d69edb4caad2e891531c375
#
_cell.length_a   1.000
_cell.length_b   1.000
_cell.length_c   1.000
_cell.angle_alpha   90.00
_cell.angle_beta   90.00
_cell.angle_gamma   90.00
#
_symmetry.space_group_name_H-M   'P 1'
#
loop_
_entity.id
_entity.type
_entity.pdbx_description
1 polymer ?
#
loop_
_entity_poly.entity_id
_entity_poly.type
_entity_poly.pdbx_seq_one_letter_code
_entity_poly.pdbx_strand_id
1 'polypeptide(L)'
;MKKKYIIALVIMTSATFSLVQAKDKQDKKIKTVTVEQNVPVKLVSPSDSISYAAGMAATDGLVPYLQQQLGVDTANMAEFVKGFKEAQLRVKDPAFKAYSAGMQIASMVNDRIMPNMKTDFVGSNDSINGAAFNEGFIAALNNDSTLFSQKVASKMYSDKRTAIRDSKNAVYKKENEDWL
;
A
#
# COMPACT_ATOMS: atom_id res chain seq x y z
N MET A 1 -47.80 35.25 -29.06
CA MET A 1 -48.12 35.02 -27.63
C MET A 1 -46.82 34.84 -26.87
N LYS A 2 -46.55 35.76 -25.97
CA LYS A 2 -45.30 35.86 -25.18
C LYS A 2 -45.47 35.02 -23.92
N LYS A 3 -44.54 34.12 -23.61
CA LYS A 3 -44.44 33.55 -22.27
C LYS A 3 -43.04 33.83 -21.69
N LYS A 4 -43.03 34.63 -20.65
CA LYS A 4 -41.94 35.02 -19.81
C LYS A 4 -41.63 33.90 -18.80
N TYR A 5 -40.40 33.55 -18.62
CA TYR A 5 -39.96 32.67 -17.53
C TYR A 5 -39.25 33.51 -16.48
N ILE A 6 -39.75 33.38 -15.28
CA ILE A 6 -39.30 34.05 -14.06
C ILE A 6 -38.13 33.26 -13.50
N ILE A 7 -37.02 33.98 -13.28
CA ILE A 7 -35.83 33.48 -12.59
C ILE A 7 -36.08 33.67 -11.09
N ALA A 8 -36.10 32.60 -10.33
CA ALA A 8 -36.15 32.65 -8.87
C ALA A 8 -34.72 32.71 -8.34
N LEU A 9 -34.46 33.84 -7.65
CA LEU A 9 -33.26 34.15 -6.91
C LEU A 9 -33.31 33.40 -5.57
N VAL A 10 -32.36 32.53 -5.29
CA VAL A 10 -32.21 31.95 -3.94
C VAL A 10 -31.12 32.68 -3.19
N ILE A 11 -31.54 33.23 -2.06
CA ILE A 11 -30.76 34.06 -1.16
C ILE A 11 -29.82 33.20 -0.30
N MET A 12 -28.55 33.59 -0.29
CA MET A 12 -27.52 33.09 0.64
C MET A 12 -27.83 33.49 2.08
N THR A 13 -27.81 32.53 2.98
CA THR A 13 -27.66 32.78 4.39
C THR A 13 -26.21 32.52 4.82
N SER A 14 -25.58 33.62 5.19
CA SER A 14 -24.23 33.64 5.75
C SER A 14 -24.25 33.13 7.20
N ALA A 15 -23.55 32.01 7.42
CA ALA A 15 -23.14 31.59 8.76
C ALA A 15 -21.68 32.01 8.98
N THR A 16 -21.49 33.03 9.82
CA THR A 16 -20.17 33.47 10.29
C THR A 16 -19.60 32.43 11.24
N PHE A 17 -18.51 31.80 10.83
CA PHE A 17 -17.70 30.97 11.71
C PHE A 17 -16.43 31.75 12.08
N SER A 18 -16.27 32.02 13.38
CA SER A 18 -15.15 32.77 13.93
C SER A 18 -13.83 32.05 13.74
N LEU A 19 -12.87 32.72 13.13
CA LEU A 19 -11.48 32.34 13.06
C LEU A 19 -10.80 32.44 14.42
N VAL A 20 -10.32 31.31 14.92
CA VAL A 20 -9.23 31.33 15.90
C VAL A 20 -7.93 31.21 15.08
N GLN A 21 -7.17 32.29 15.08
CA GLN A 21 -5.82 32.32 14.49
C GLN A 21 -4.85 31.55 15.38
N ALA A 22 -4.42 30.38 14.93
CA ALA A 22 -3.12 29.83 15.34
C ALA A 22 -2.15 30.03 14.18
N LYS A 23 -1.19 30.92 14.42
CA LYS A 23 -0.10 31.29 13.55
C LYS A 23 0.95 30.20 13.68
N ASP A 24 1.10 29.32 12.67
CA ASP A 24 2.36 28.63 12.49
C ASP A 24 2.69 28.51 11.00
N LYS A 25 3.81 29.17 10.69
CA LYS A 25 4.39 29.23 9.35
C LYS A 25 5.14 27.94 9.09
N GLN A 26 4.69 27.15 8.15
CA GLN A 26 5.58 26.41 7.26
C GLN A 26 4.87 26.11 5.94
N ASP A 27 4.90 27.08 5.04
CA ASP A 27 4.66 26.85 3.62
C ASP A 27 5.74 25.92 3.05
N LYS A 28 5.58 24.60 3.20
CA LYS A 28 6.23 23.65 2.32
C LYS A 28 5.44 23.62 1.01
N LYS A 29 5.88 24.48 0.09
CA LYS A 29 5.51 24.43 -1.31
C LYS A 29 5.67 23.00 -1.82
N ILE A 30 4.57 22.26 -1.87
CA ILE A 30 4.50 21.00 -2.63
C ILE A 30 4.72 21.42 -4.08
N LYS A 31 5.92 21.20 -4.58
CA LYS A 31 6.19 21.30 -6.02
C LYS A 31 5.34 20.21 -6.66
N THR A 32 4.23 20.62 -7.24
CA THR A 32 3.47 19.78 -8.17
C THR A 32 4.44 19.44 -9.30
N VAL A 33 4.93 18.22 -9.32
CA VAL A 33 5.71 17.69 -10.42
C VAL A 33 4.72 17.51 -11.56
N THR A 34 4.70 18.49 -12.46
CA THR A 34 3.97 18.40 -13.71
C THR A 34 4.60 17.26 -14.50
N VAL A 35 3.87 16.18 -14.71
CA VAL A 35 4.30 15.10 -15.61
C VAL A 35 4.43 15.72 -16.99
N GLU A 36 5.67 15.92 -17.42
CA GLU A 36 5.95 16.44 -18.76
C GLU A 36 5.30 15.52 -19.80
N GLN A 37 4.55 16.15 -20.70
CA GLN A 37 3.94 15.49 -21.84
C GLN A 37 5.01 14.71 -22.61
N ASN A 38 4.64 13.56 -23.17
CA ASN A 38 5.49 12.72 -24.02
C ASN A 38 6.09 13.54 -25.18
N VAL A 39 7.21 14.21 -24.95
CA VAL A 39 8.01 14.75 -26.04
C VAL A 39 8.70 13.55 -26.70
N PRO A 40 8.46 13.28 -27.99
CA PRO A 40 9.11 12.18 -28.66
C PRO A 40 10.62 12.34 -28.57
N VAL A 41 11.31 11.31 -28.08
CA VAL A 41 12.76 11.30 -28.00
C VAL A 41 13.32 11.34 -29.42
N LYS A 42 14.16 12.32 -29.71
CA LYS A 42 14.89 12.37 -30.99
C LYS A 42 16.19 11.61 -30.82
N LEU A 43 16.38 10.58 -31.61
CA LEU A 43 17.62 9.81 -31.65
C LEU A 43 18.55 10.51 -32.65
N VAL A 44 19.45 11.35 -32.13
CA VAL A 44 20.34 12.23 -32.96
C VAL A 44 21.76 11.64 -33.07
N SER A 45 22.11 10.66 -32.26
CA SER A 45 23.43 10.01 -32.27
C SER A 45 23.32 8.48 -32.27
N PRO A 46 24.39 7.77 -32.68
CA PRO A 46 24.45 6.31 -32.51
C PRO A 46 24.30 5.88 -31.06
N SER A 47 24.82 6.66 -30.10
CA SER A 47 24.64 6.41 -28.67
C SER A 47 23.20 6.50 -28.22
N ASP A 48 22.42 7.44 -28.77
CA ASP A 48 20.98 7.54 -28.45
C ASP A 48 20.24 6.33 -28.98
N SER A 49 20.56 5.90 -30.21
CA SER A 49 19.94 4.73 -30.83
C SER A 49 20.21 3.46 -30.05
N ILE A 50 21.47 3.20 -29.65
CA ILE A 50 21.80 2.02 -28.86
C ILE A 50 21.21 2.08 -27.44
N SER A 51 21.15 3.26 -26.83
CA SER A 51 20.53 3.43 -25.52
C SER A 51 19.03 3.14 -25.57
N TYR A 52 18.34 3.63 -26.60
CA TYR A 52 16.93 3.35 -26.81
C TYR A 52 16.67 1.86 -27.03
N ALA A 53 17.46 1.22 -27.90
CA ALA A 53 17.38 -0.22 -28.16
C ALA A 53 17.65 -1.04 -26.89
N ALA A 54 18.60 -0.66 -26.06
CA ALA A 54 18.88 -1.30 -24.78
C ALA A 54 17.69 -1.19 -23.82
N GLY A 55 17.03 0.00 -23.77
CA GLY A 55 15.80 0.17 -23.00
C GLY A 55 14.67 -0.75 -23.44
N MET A 56 14.48 -0.90 -24.77
CA MET A 56 13.49 -1.85 -25.29
C MET A 56 13.86 -3.31 -24.98
N ALA A 57 15.12 -3.68 -25.16
CA ALA A 57 15.58 -5.04 -24.88
C ALA A 57 15.45 -5.41 -23.39
N ALA A 58 15.63 -4.44 -22.49
CA ALA A 58 15.46 -4.65 -21.05
C ALA A 58 14.03 -5.00 -20.62
N THR A 59 13.04 -4.85 -21.51
CA THR A 59 11.63 -5.22 -21.22
C THR A 59 11.28 -6.63 -21.71
N ASP A 60 12.24 -7.39 -22.25
CA ASP A 60 11.98 -8.78 -22.66
C ASP A 60 11.55 -9.61 -21.44
N GLY A 61 10.44 -10.34 -21.58
CA GLY A 61 9.83 -11.09 -20.48
C GLY A 61 9.18 -10.27 -19.36
N LEU A 62 9.22 -8.94 -19.41
CA LEU A 62 8.68 -8.08 -18.34
C LEU A 62 7.15 -8.21 -18.21
N VAL A 63 6.41 -8.23 -19.31
CA VAL A 63 4.93 -8.32 -19.27
C VAL A 63 4.46 -9.63 -18.60
N PRO A 64 4.94 -10.82 -18.99
CA PRO A 64 4.65 -12.05 -18.26
C PRO A 64 5.03 -12.00 -16.77
N TYR A 65 6.16 -11.43 -16.44
CA TYR A 65 6.57 -11.23 -15.04
C TYR A 65 5.59 -10.36 -14.26
N LEU A 66 5.18 -9.23 -14.82
CA LEU A 66 4.20 -8.33 -14.20
C LEU A 66 2.88 -9.05 -13.92
N GLN A 67 2.40 -9.84 -14.86
CA GLN A 67 1.17 -10.61 -14.70
C GLN A 67 1.29 -11.71 -13.65
N GLN A 68 2.33 -12.52 -13.72
CA GLN A 68 2.47 -13.73 -12.91
C GLN A 68 2.98 -13.46 -11.51
N GLN A 69 3.90 -12.50 -11.35
CA GLN A 69 4.54 -12.22 -10.07
C GLN A 69 3.95 -11.02 -9.33
N LEU A 70 3.44 -10.03 -10.07
CA LEU A 70 2.91 -8.80 -9.48
C LEU A 70 1.40 -8.65 -9.68
N GLY A 71 0.73 -9.59 -10.37
CA GLY A 71 -0.72 -9.57 -10.57
C GLY A 71 -1.21 -8.37 -11.40
N VAL A 72 -0.33 -7.78 -12.22
CA VAL A 72 -0.69 -6.63 -13.06
C VAL A 72 -1.46 -7.09 -14.28
N ASP A 73 -2.72 -6.68 -14.39
CA ASP A 73 -3.50 -6.89 -15.63
C ASP A 73 -2.95 -6.01 -16.76
N THR A 74 -2.83 -6.58 -17.96
CA THR A 74 -2.39 -5.85 -19.15
C THR A 74 -3.30 -4.67 -19.50
N ALA A 75 -4.57 -4.71 -19.13
CA ALA A 75 -5.48 -3.57 -19.24
C ALA A 75 -5.00 -2.33 -18.45
N ASN A 76 -4.19 -2.54 -17.42
CA ASN A 76 -3.67 -1.49 -16.53
C ASN A 76 -2.22 -1.06 -16.85
N MET A 77 -1.67 -1.47 -18.00
CA MET A 77 -0.29 -1.13 -18.38
C MET A 77 -0.02 0.38 -18.47
N ALA A 78 -1.04 1.18 -18.77
CA ALA A 78 -0.91 2.63 -18.79
C ALA A 78 -0.57 3.20 -17.39
N GLU A 79 -1.19 2.67 -16.34
CA GLU A 79 -0.90 3.07 -14.94
C GLU A 79 0.47 2.56 -14.50
N PHE A 80 0.88 1.36 -14.93
CA PHE A 80 2.24 0.86 -14.69
C PHE A 80 3.29 1.82 -15.30
N VAL A 81 3.12 2.21 -16.57
CA VAL A 81 4.04 3.14 -17.26
C VAL A 81 4.07 4.50 -16.57
N LYS A 82 2.91 4.99 -16.11
CA LYS A 82 2.81 6.24 -15.34
C LYS A 82 3.60 6.16 -14.03
N GLY A 83 3.41 5.08 -13.26
CA GLY A 83 4.15 4.84 -12.03
C GLY A 83 5.66 4.74 -12.27
N PHE A 84 6.08 4.06 -13.34
CA PHE A 84 7.50 3.97 -13.73
C PHE A 84 8.09 5.36 -14.03
N LYS A 85 7.40 6.18 -14.83
CA LYS A 85 7.85 7.56 -15.14
C LYS A 85 7.96 8.42 -13.88
N GLU A 86 6.97 8.37 -13.01
CA GLU A 86 6.99 9.11 -11.75
C GLU A 86 8.17 8.67 -10.86
N ALA A 87 8.40 7.37 -10.75
CA ALA A 87 9.50 6.83 -9.97
C ALA A 87 10.87 7.28 -10.49
N GLN A 88 11.06 7.34 -11.83
CA GLN A 88 12.30 7.84 -12.43
C GLN A 88 12.57 9.32 -12.10
N LEU A 89 11.53 10.15 -12.08
CA LEU A 89 11.65 11.57 -11.71
C LEU A 89 12.02 11.77 -10.24
N ARG A 90 11.62 10.84 -9.38
CA ARG A 90 11.74 10.96 -7.93
C ARG A 90 12.74 9.99 -7.29
N VAL A 91 13.57 9.31 -8.08
CA VAL A 91 14.51 8.28 -7.61
C VAL A 91 15.47 8.77 -6.51
N LYS A 92 15.79 10.09 -6.52
CA LYS A 92 16.68 10.72 -5.52
C LYS A 92 15.92 11.39 -4.36
N ASP A 93 14.58 11.36 -4.36
CA ASP A 93 13.75 11.94 -3.31
C ASP A 93 13.64 10.95 -2.11
N PRO A 94 14.20 11.26 -0.93
CA PRO A 94 14.14 10.37 0.22
C PRO A 94 12.72 10.10 0.72
N ALA A 95 11.83 11.10 0.63
CA ALA A 95 10.43 10.92 1.04
C ALA A 95 9.69 9.98 0.09
N PHE A 96 9.94 10.07 -1.21
CA PHE A 96 9.39 9.13 -2.18
C PHE A 96 9.94 7.72 -1.99
N LYS A 97 11.23 7.59 -1.69
CA LYS A 97 11.84 6.29 -1.37
C LYS A 97 11.17 5.62 -0.17
N ALA A 98 10.93 6.38 0.91
CA ALA A 98 10.23 5.89 2.09
C ALA A 98 8.78 5.48 1.77
N TYR A 99 8.05 6.31 1.01
CA TYR A 99 6.70 6.01 0.56
C TYR A 99 6.64 4.73 -0.28
N SER A 100 7.54 4.58 -1.25
CA SER A 100 7.63 3.38 -2.10
C SER A 100 7.95 2.12 -1.29
N ALA A 101 8.83 2.24 -0.28
CA ALA A 101 9.10 1.14 0.64
C ALA A 101 7.85 0.75 1.44
N GLY A 102 7.05 1.72 1.88
CA GLY A 102 5.76 1.47 2.54
C GLY A 102 4.79 0.66 1.68
N MET A 103 4.68 1.00 0.38
CA MET A 103 3.84 0.24 -0.56
C MET A 103 4.34 -1.20 -0.74
N GLN A 104 5.65 -1.41 -0.86
CA GLN A 104 6.24 -2.76 -0.98
C GLN A 104 5.99 -3.60 0.28
N ILE A 105 6.16 -3.01 1.47
CA ILE A 105 5.89 -3.70 2.72
C ILE A 105 4.41 -4.03 2.86
N ALA A 106 3.50 -3.12 2.47
CA ALA A 106 2.05 -3.39 2.50
C ALA A 106 1.67 -4.57 1.59
N SER A 107 2.22 -4.65 0.38
CA SER A 107 2.02 -5.82 -0.50
C SER A 107 2.54 -7.10 0.16
N MET A 108 3.76 -7.09 0.69
CA MET A 108 4.34 -8.26 1.36
C MET A 108 3.51 -8.69 2.58
N VAL A 109 2.98 -7.75 3.36
CA VAL A 109 2.09 -8.03 4.48
C VAL A 109 0.81 -8.72 4.01
N ASN A 110 0.18 -8.22 2.97
CA ASN A 110 -1.08 -8.75 2.46
C ASN A 110 -0.92 -10.11 1.77
N ASP A 111 0.16 -10.28 1.00
CA ASP A 111 0.33 -11.44 0.13
C ASP A 111 1.03 -12.62 0.83
N ARG A 112 1.79 -12.36 1.89
CA ARG A 112 2.61 -13.38 2.56
C ARG A 112 2.44 -13.42 4.07
N ILE A 113 2.64 -12.28 4.76
CA ILE A 113 2.73 -12.29 6.23
C ILE A 113 1.37 -12.61 6.84
N MET A 114 0.33 -11.86 6.47
CA MET A 114 -1.00 -12.04 7.04
C MET A 114 -1.62 -13.40 6.69
N PRO A 115 -1.55 -13.93 5.46
CA PRO A 115 -1.99 -15.28 5.16
C PRO A 115 -1.29 -16.35 6.00
N ASN A 116 0.04 -16.26 6.14
CA ASN A 116 0.80 -17.21 6.96
C ASN A 116 0.38 -17.14 8.44
N MET A 117 0.22 -15.92 8.98
CA MET A 117 -0.25 -15.75 10.35
C MET A 117 -1.67 -16.31 10.56
N LYS A 118 -2.55 -16.17 9.57
CA LYS A 118 -3.91 -16.76 9.64
C LYS A 118 -3.87 -18.29 9.69
N THR A 119 -2.93 -18.93 9.00
CA THR A 119 -2.82 -20.41 9.04
C THR A 119 -2.45 -20.95 10.42
N ASP A 120 -1.72 -20.17 11.23
CA ASP A 120 -1.39 -20.55 12.61
C ASP A 120 -2.66 -20.74 13.47
N PHE A 121 -3.75 -20.04 13.13
CA PHE A 121 -5.02 -20.04 13.87
C PHE A 121 -6.08 -20.98 13.30
N VAL A 122 -5.82 -21.67 12.20
CA VAL A 122 -6.76 -22.64 11.61
C VAL A 122 -7.04 -23.76 12.63
N GLY A 123 -8.32 -24.06 12.85
CA GLY A 123 -8.77 -25.06 13.84
C GLY A 123 -8.78 -24.57 15.29
N SER A 124 -8.61 -23.26 15.53
CA SER A 124 -8.84 -22.61 16.82
C SER A 124 -10.11 -21.74 16.78
N ASN A 125 -10.56 -21.30 17.96
CA ASN A 125 -11.69 -20.35 18.07
C ASN A 125 -11.29 -18.90 17.77
N ASP A 126 -10.01 -18.63 17.57
CA ASP A 126 -9.47 -17.30 17.28
C ASP A 126 -9.09 -17.17 15.81
N SER A 127 -9.04 -15.93 15.34
CA SER A 127 -8.63 -15.61 13.98
C SER A 127 -7.89 -14.26 13.94
N ILE A 128 -7.09 -14.04 12.91
CA ILE A 128 -6.44 -12.75 12.68
C ILE A 128 -7.40 -11.81 11.95
N ASN A 129 -7.82 -10.75 12.63
CA ASN A 129 -8.56 -9.63 12.02
C ASN A 129 -7.59 -8.70 11.30
N GLY A 130 -7.80 -8.51 9.99
CA GLY A 130 -6.89 -7.71 9.16
C GLY A 130 -6.84 -6.23 9.55
N ALA A 131 -7.96 -5.63 9.94
CA ALA A 131 -7.99 -4.23 10.36
C ALA A 131 -7.20 -4.03 11.67
N ALA A 132 -7.47 -4.87 12.68
CA ALA A 132 -6.74 -4.82 13.95
C ALA A 132 -5.24 -5.11 13.77
N PHE A 133 -4.88 -6.01 12.85
CA PHE A 133 -3.49 -6.28 12.49
C PHE A 133 -2.80 -5.03 11.93
N ASN A 134 -3.44 -4.35 10.97
CA ASN A 134 -2.88 -3.14 10.35
C ASN A 134 -2.70 -2.01 11.37
N GLU A 135 -3.67 -1.80 12.27
CA GLU A 135 -3.55 -0.80 13.34
C GLU A 135 -2.39 -1.13 14.29
N GLY A 136 -2.24 -2.40 14.70
CA GLY A 136 -1.13 -2.84 15.53
C GLY A 136 0.23 -2.70 14.84
N PHE A 137 0.29 -2.96 13.53
CA PHE A 137 1.49 -2.77 12.71
C PHE A 137 1.89 -1.29 12.67
N ILE A 138 0.93 -0.39 12.43
CA ILE A 138 1.16 1.07 12.40
C ILE A 138 1.56 1.57 13.79
N ALA A 139 0.88 1.12 14.86
CA ALA A 139 1.24 1.48 16.23
C ALA A 139 2.70 1.14 16.56
N ALA A 140 3.16 -0.06 16.19
CA ALA A 140 4.54 -0.48 16.40
C ALA A 140 5.55 0.42 15.64
N LEU A 141 5.25 0.80 14.40
CA LEU A 141 6.10 1.72 13.62
C LEU A 141 6.18 3.12 14.23
N ASN A 142 5.10 3.57 14.86
CA ASN A 142 5.03 4.88 15.54
C ASN A 142 5.54 4.84 16.99
N ASN A 143 6.01 3.69 17.48
CA ASN A 143 6.35 3.46 18.88
C ASN A 143 5.18 3.75 19.84
N ASP A 144 3.94 3.61 19.36
CA ASP A 144 2.74 3.75 20.16
C ASP A 144 2.52 2.48 21.00
N SER A 145 2.57 2.62 22.29
CA SER A 145 2.37 1.55 23.27
C SER A 145 1.09 1.72 24.11
N THR A 146 0.15 2.53 23.64
CA THR A 146 -1.09 2.87 24.37
C THR A 146 -1.91 1.61 24.71
N LEU A 147 -2.05 0.68 23.76
CA LEU A 147 -2.75 -0.59 24.01
C LEU A 147 -1.78 -1.68 24.49
N PHE A 148 -0.69 -1.89 23.79
CA PHE A 148 0.32 -2.89 24.10
C PHE A 148 1.71 -2.37 23.78
N SER A 149 2.70 -2.62 24.64
CA SER A 149 4.09 -2.51 24.20
C SER A 149 4.40 -3.65 23.21
N GLN A 150 5.36 -3.42 22.30
CA GLN A 150 5.78 -4.43 21.32
C GLN A 150 6.21 -5.75 22.00
N LYS A 151 6.85 -5.67 23.16
CA LYS A 151 7.24 -6.84 23.95
C LYS A 151 6.03 -7.64 24.45
N VAL A 152 4.99 -6.95 24.94
CA VAL A 152 3.74 -7.59 25.41
C VAL A 152 3.01 -8.22 24.21
N ALA A 153 2.86 -7.49 23.10
CA ALA A 153 2.23 -8.00 21.90
C ALA A 153 2.93 -9.24 21.35
N SER A 154 4.26 -9.24 21.26
CA SER A 154 5.05 -10.38 20.81
C SER A 154 4.87 -11.61 21.71
N LYS A 155 4.84 -11.39 23.03
CA LYS A 155 4.60 -12.49 23.98
C LYS A 155 3.19 -13.06 23.83
N MET A 156 2.16 -12.21 23.80
CA MET A 156 0.76 -12.65 23.63
C MET A 156 0.59 -13.49 22.36
N TYR A 157 1.14 -13.05 21.24
CA TYR A 157 1.07 -13.76 19.98
C TYR A 157 1.79 -15.12 20.05
N SER A 158 3.01 -15.13 20.58
CA SER A 158 3.82 -16.35 20.73
C SER A 158 3.15 -17.37 21.65
N ASP A 159 2.65 -16.95 22.81
CA ASP A 159 1.96 -17.82 23.77
C ASP A 159 0.72 -18.45 23.13
N LYS A 160 -0.06 -17.64 22.39
CA LYS A 160 -1.26 -18.12 21.73
C LYS A 160 -0.95 -19.15 20.63
N ARG A 161 0.06 -18.89 19.80
CA ARG A 161 0.52 -19.86 18.79
C ARG A 161 0.94 -21.18 19.43
N THR A 162 1.69 -21.11 20.52
CA THR A 162 2.15 -22.28 21.25
C THR A 162 0.97 -23.08 21.78
N ALA A 163 0.00 -22.44 22.45
CA ALA A 163 -1.18 -23.09 22.96
C ALA A 163 -2.02 -23.79 21.86
N ILE A 164 -2.19 -23.13 20.70
CA ILE A 164 -2.90 -23.71 19.56
C ILE A 164 -2.16 -24.94 19.03
N ARG A 165 -0.85 -24.84 18.85
CA ARG A 165 -0.02 -25.97 18.39
C ARG A 165 -0.10 -27.16 19.36
N ASP A 166 0.00 -26.90 20.65
CA ASP A 166 0.01 -27.94 21.67
C ASP A 166 -1.38 -28.63 21.77
N SER A 167 -2.46 -27.85 21.61
CA SER A 167 -3.82 -28.42 21.50
C SER A 167 -3.97 -29.32 20.26
N LYS A 168 -3.47 -28.89 19.08
CA LYS A 168 -3.49 -29.72 17.87
C LYS A 168 -2.70 -31.01 18.04
N ASN A 169 -1.53 -30.94 18.66
CA ASN A 169 -0.68 -32.10 18.93
C ASN A 169 -1.35 -33.08 19.93
N ALA A 170 -2.08 -32.56 20.92
CA ALA A 170 -2.81 -33.42 21.86
C ALA A 170 -3.95 -34.20 21.17
N VAL A 171 -4.72 -33.53 20.28
CA VAL A 171 -5.75 -34.17 19.46
C VAL A 171 -5.12 -35.24 18.56
N TYR A 172 -4.06 -34.92 17.85
CA TYR A 172 -3.36 -35.86 16.97
C TYR A 172 -2.84 -37.11 17.73
N LYS A 173 -2.28 -36.91 18.92
CA LYS A 173 -1.81 -38.05 19.75
C LYS A 173 -2.98 -38.95 20.15
N LYS A 174 -4.09 -38.38 20.61
CA LYS A 174 -5.26 -39.12 20.99
C LYS A 174 -5.84 -39.97 19.85
N GLU A 175 -5.97 -39.34 18.66
CA GLU A 175 -6.48 -40.04 17.46
C GLU A 175 -5.55 -41.21 17.02
N ASN A 176 -4.24 -41.10 17.24
CA ASN A 176 -3.31 -42.19 16.91
C ASN A 176 -3.22 -43.25 17.99
N GLU A 177 -3.47 -42.92 19.26
CA GLU A 177 -3.55 -43.91 20.35
C GLU A 177 -4.81 -44.78 20.25
N ASP A 178 -5.93 -44.24 19.75
CA ASP A 178 -7.17 -44.96 19.50
C ASP A 178 -7.06 -45.98 18.34
N TRP A 179 -5.95 -45.98 17.57
CA TRP A 179 -5.68 -46.91 16.46
C TRP A 179 -4.73 -48.10 16.84
N LEU A 180 -4.14 -48.08 18.04
CA LEU A 180 -3.25 -49.13 18.56
C LEU A 180 -3.99 -50.05 19.52
#